data_93e27a0cd6284a3893f568bbde213f79
#
_entry.id   93e27a0cd6284a3893f568bbde213f79
#
_cell.length_a   1.000
_cell.length_b   1.000
_cell.length_c   1.000
_cell.angle_alpha   90.00
_cell.angle_beta   90.00
_cell.angle_gamma   90.00
#
_symmetry.space_group_name_H-M   'P 1'
#
loop_
_entity.id
_entity.type
_entity.pdbx_description
1 polymer ?
#
loop_
_entity_poly.entity_id
_entity_poly.type
_entity_poly.pdbx_seq_one_letter_code
_entity_poly.pdbx_strand_id
1 'polypeptide(L)'
;CKILNNEKYKEFNNIYSFYKAINHFGDSFVIDSDVVIFKNIFIGRPKTSLYFLITRPKSNKEEWIPIIKKDKIDNIIVSNDYLPSLLGISYWSKSDAEKIKEHIHKFMAKNILLDNSLYWDNIPMQILSDLNVGYKELSIHDAYEIDSIEEYHFALTLNHKN
;
A
#
# COMPACT_ATOMS: atom_id res chain seq x y z
N CYS A 1 -10.47 -18.70 4.21
CA CYS A 1 -10.26 -17.65 3.21
C CYS A 1 -11.60 -17.32 2.54
N LYS A 2 -11.89 -16.03 2.34
CA LYS A 2 -13.06 -15.55 1.59
C LYS A 2 -12.54 -14.88 0.32
N ILE A 3 -13.05 -15.33 -0.83
CA ILE A 3 -12.74 -14.76 -2.14
C ILE A 3 -13.87 -13.81 -2.53
N LEU A 4 -13.50 -12.59 -2.93
CA LEU A 4 -14.42 -11.60 -3.48
C LEU A 4 -14.13 -11.47 -4.97
N ASN A 5 -15.15 -11.70 -5.80
CA ASN A 5 -15.02 -11.56 -7.24
C ASN A 5 -15.22 -10.10 -7.65
N ASN A 6 -14.35 -9.60 -8.53
CA ASN A 6 -14.48 -8.29 -9.17
C ASN A 6 -14.69 -8.49 -10.67
N GLU A 7 -15.94 -8.39 -11.16
CA GLU A 7 -16.28 -8.56 -12.56
C GLU A 7 -15.78 -7.40 -13.43
N LYS A 8 -15.40 -6.27 -12.80
CA LYS A 8 -14.95 -5.04 -13.46
C LYS A 8 -13.43 -4.84 -13.43
N TYR A 9 -12.65 -5.86 -13.07
CA TYR A 9 -11.20 -5.72 -12.88
C TYR A 9 -10.43 -5.28 -14.13
N LYS A 10 -11.00 -5.53 -15.35
CA LYS A 10 -10.42 -5.07 -16.62
C LYS A 10 -10.85 -3.66 -17.02
N GLU A 11 -11.91 -3.14 -16.40
CA GLU A 11 -12.53 -1.88 -16.77
C GLU A 11 -12.19 -0.78 -15.76
N PHE A 12 -12.16 -1.10 -14.47
CA PHE A 12 -11.96 -0.17 -13.38
C PHE A 12 -10.62 -0.41 -12.68
N ASN A 13 -10.05 0.68 -12.16
CA ASN A 13 -8.84 0.65 -11.34
C ASN A 13 -9.06 -0.11 -10.00
N ASN A 14 -8.00 -0.25 -9.19
CA ASN A 14 -8.05 -1.07 -7.98
C ASN A 14 -8.88 -0.44 -6.84
N ILE A 15 -9.26 0.85 -6.94
CA ILE A 15 -10.22 1.47 -6.01
C ILE A 15 -11.54 0.67 -5.97
N TYR A 16 -12.01 0.19 -7.12
CA TYR A 16 -13.22 -0.63 -7.19
C TYR A 16 -13.04 -1.99 -6.51
N SER A 17 -11.88 -2.62 -6.66
CA SER A 17 -11.55 -3.86 -5.95
C SER A 17 -11.55 -3.65 -4.44
N PHE A 18 -10.94 -2.56 -3.99
CA PHE A 18 -10.92 -2.16 -2.58
C PHE A 18 -12.33 -1.88 -2.06
N TYR A 19 -13.16 -1.16 -2.82
CA TYR A 19 -14.56 -0.91 -2.47
C TYR A 19 -15.35 -2.21 -2.28
N LYS A 20 -15.17 -3.22 -3.11
CA LYS A 20 -15.83 -4.53 -2.95
C LYS A 20 -15.44 -5.22 -1.64
N ALA A 21 -14.23 -4.96 -1.14
CA ALA A 21 -13.72 -5.52 0.11
C ALA A 21 -13.98 -4.63 1.33
N ILE A 22 -14.56 -3.45 1.17
CA ILE A 22 -14.65 -2.39 2.18
C ILE A 22 -15.28 -2.81 3.51
N ASN A 23 -16.22 -3.76 3.48
CA ASN A 23 -16.85 -4.29 4.69
C ASN A 23 -15.92 -5.16 5.56
N HIS A 24 -14.77 -5.56 5.01
CA HIS A 24 -13.72 -6.32 5.71
C HIS A 24 -12.55 -5.45 6.13
N PHE A 25 -12.58 -4.16 5.79
CA PHE A 25 -11.53 -3.20 6.07
C PHE A 25 -11.67 -2.61 7.49
N GLY A 26 -10.57 -2.57 8.21
CA GLY A 26 -10.44 -2.05 9.58
C GLY A 26 -9.89 -3.10 10.54
N ASP A 27 -8.92 -2.68 11.36
CA ASP A 27 -8.08 -3.56 12.16
C ASP A 27 -7.43 -4.67 11.31
N SER A 28 -7.01 -4.32 10.11
CA SER A 28 -6.56 -5.26 9.08
C SER A 28 -5.33 -4.76 8.34
N PHE A 29 -4.57 -5.71 7.84
CA PHE A 29 -3.54 -5.43 6.84
C PHE A 29 -4.19 -5.40 5.45
N VAL A 30 -3.71 -4.49 4.61
CA VAL A 30 -3.91 -4.49 3.17
C VAL A 30 -2.56 -4.84 2.55
N ILE A 31 -2.57 -5.80 1.63
CA ILE A 31 -1.34 -6.29 0.99
C ILE A 31 -1.64 -6.38 -0.50
N ASP A 32 -0.83 -5.72 -1.31
CA ASP A 32 -0.91 -5.81 -2.75
C ASP A 32 -0.42 -7.19 -3.23
N SER A 33 -0.99 -7.68 -4.31
CA SER A 33 -0.82 -9.08 -4.74
C SER A 33 0.56 -9.40 -5.34
N ASP A 34 1.33 -8.39 -5.65
CA ASP A 34 2.69 -8.42 -6.19
C ASP A 34 3.78 -8.34 -5.12
N VAL A 35 3.41 -8.32 -3.83
CA VAL A 35 4.35 -8.35 -2.73
C VAL A 35 4.68 -9.77 -2.31
N VAL A 36 5.98 -10.11 -2.29
CA VAL A 36 6.53 -11.34 -1.72
C VAL A 36 7.04 -11.08 -0.31
N ILE A 37 6.61 -11.91 0.64
CA ILE A 37 7.00 -11.83 2.05
C ILE A 37 7.93 -13.00 2.38
N PHE A 38 9.19 -12.69 2.72
CA PHE A 38 10.22 -13.70 3.00
C PHE A 38 10.26 -14.09 4.48
N LYS A 39 9.84 -13.19 5.38
CA LYS A 39 9.81 -13.40 6.83
C LYS A 39 8.49 -12.98 7.44
N ASN A 40 8.16 -13.51 8.60
CA ASN A 40 6.99 -13.05 9.33
C ASN A 40 7.19 -11.60 9.83
N ILE A 41 6.61 -10.63 9.10
CA ILE A 41 6.64 -9.20 9.43
C ILE A 41 5.46 -8.77 10.32
N PHE A 42 4.45 -9.63 10.50
CA PHE A 42 3.20 -9.38 11.23
C PHE A 42 3.33 -9.71 12.72
N ILE A 43 4.44 -9.32 13.35
CA ILE A 43 4.69 -9.59 14.77
C ILE A 43 3.94 -8.54 15.60
N GLY A 44 2.93 -9.02 16.33
CA GLY A 44 2.06 -8.17 17.13
C GLY A 44 1.04 -7.38 16.27
N ARG A 45 0.09 -6.76 16.96
CA ARG A 45 -0.90 -5.88 16.32
C ARG A 45 -0.44 -4.43 16.45
N PRO A 46 -0.32 -3.68 15.35
CA PRO A 46 0.00 -2.27 15.44
C PRO A 46 -1.09 -1.50 16.22
N LYS A 47 -0.69 -0.47 16.97
CA LYS A 47 -1.63 0.36 17.76
C LYS A 47 -2.26 1.47 16.91
N THR A 48 -1.61 1.86 15.83
CA THR A 48 -2.03 2.92 14.91
C THR A 48 -1.90 2.42 13.48
N SER A 49 -2.55 3.07 12.55
CA SER A 49 -2.35 2.81 11.13
C SER A 49 -0.89 3.07 10.74
N LEU A 50 -0.38 2.30 9.79
CA LEU A 50 0.98 2.48 9.29
C LEU A 50 1.14 1.91 7.88
N TYR A 51 2.07 2.51 7.12
CA TYR A 51 2.62 1.94 5.91
C TYR A 51 3.95 1.24 6.18
N PHE A 52 4.17 0.14 5.46
CA PHE A 52 5.49 -0.49 5.42
C PHE A 52 6.30 0.09 4.28
N LEU A 53 7.56 0.39 4.57
CA LEU A 53 8.49 1.02 3.64
C LEU A 53 9.70 0.11 3.43
N ILE A 54 10.27 0.17 2.23
CA ILE A 54 11.59 -0.40 1.93
C ILE A 54 12.45 0.60 1.17
N THR A 55 13.76 0.49 1.29
CA THR A 55 14.70 1.15 0.41
C THR A 55 15.07 0.19 -0.70
N ARG A 56 14.55 0.42 -1.91
CA ARG A 56 14.81 -0.40 -3.10
C ARG A 56 16.22 -0.16 -3.64
N PRO A 57 16.79 -1.08 -4.44
CA PRO A 57 18.00 -0.79 -5.20
C PRO A 57 17.82 0.47 -6.06
N LYS A 58 18.89 1.26 -6.18
CA LYS A 58 18.84 2.51 -6.94
C LYS A 58 18.44 2.26 -8.39
N SER A 59 17.42 2.96 -8.86
CA SER A 59 16.91 2.89 -10.23
C SER A 59 16.43 4.28 -10.66
N ASN A 60 15.98 4.40 -11.91
CA ASN A 60 15.31 5.61 -12.40
C ASN A 60 13.78 5.51 -12.31
N LYS A 61 13.26 4.45 -11.70
CA LYS A 61 11.82 4.25 -11.49
C LYS A 61 11.30 5.27 -10.48
N GLU A 62 10.15 5.82 -10.77
CA GLU A 62 9.41 6.65 -9.80
C GLU A 62 8.74 5.76 -8.77
N GLU A 63 8.85 6.15 -7.52
CA GLU A 63 8.32 5.44 -6.36
C GLU A 63 7.45 6.37 -5.51
N TRP A 64 6.56 5.79 -4.74
CA TRP A 64 5.71 6.52 -3.81
C TRP A 64 6.46 6.72 -2.48
N ILE A 65 6.99 7.93 -2.29
CA ILE A 65 7.86 8.29 -1.18
C ILE A 65 7.08 9.08 -0.14
N PRO A 66 6.96 8.58 1.12
CA PRO A 66 6.31 9.31 2.19
C PRO A 66 7.16 10.46 2.71
N ILE A 67 6.54 11.61 2.90
CA ILE A 67 7.09 12.75 3.63
C ILE A 67 6.72 12.59 5.10
N ILE A 68 7.73 12.46 5.95
CA ILE A 68 7.55 12.17 7.36
C ILE A 68 7.73 13.44 8.17
N LYS A 69 6.78 13.74 9.06
CA LYS A 69 6.86 14.80 10.08
C LYS A 69 6.40 14.26 11.42
N LYS A 70 7.21 14.46 12.46
CA LYS A 70 6.90 14.03 13.84
C LYS A 70 6.46 12.56 13.92
N ASP A 71 7.23 11.67 13.26
CA ASP A 71 7.02 10.21 13.20
C ASP A 71 5.68 9.78 12.54
N LYS A 72 5.09 10.65 11.73
CA LYS A 72 3.89 10.36 10.95
C LYS A 72 4.09 10.70 9.49
N ILE A 73 3.34 10.03 8.65
CA ILE A 73 3.25 10.35 7.23
C ILE A 73 2.37 11.60 7.08
N ASP A 74 2.98 12.69 6.62
CA ASP A 74 2.34 13.97 6.38
C ASP A 74 1.83 14.08 4.92
N ASN A 75 2.57 13.50 3.99
CA ASN A 75 2.25 13.46 2.57
C ASN A 75 2.94 12.26 1.91
N ILE A 76 2.53 11.93 0.69
CA ILE A 76 3.19 10.95 -0.17
C ILE A 76 3.38 11.61 -1.53
N ILE A 77 4.60 11.56 -2.05
CA ILE A 77 4.97 12.11 -3.35
C ILE A 77 5.45 10.99 -4.28
N VAL A 78 5.35 11.23 -5.58
CA VAL A 78 5.94 10.36 -6.59
C VAL A 78 7.27 10.98 -7.01
N SER A 79 8.37 10.24 -6.84
CA SER A 79 9.73 10.72 -7.12
C SER A 79 10.66 9.53 -7.41
N ASN A 80 11.76 9.78 -8.12
CA ASN A 80 12.86 8.84 -8.32
C ASN A 80 14.01 9.04 -7.33
N ASP A 81 13.79 9.76 -6.24
CA ASP A 81 14.78 9.93 -5.19
C ASP A 81 15.08 8.59 -4.49
N TYR A 82 16.34 8.39 -4.12
CA TYR A 82 16.77 7.19 -3.40
C TYR A 82 16.42 7.29 -1.92
N LEU A 83 15.15 7.10 -1.61
CA LEU A 83 14.56 7.16 -0.27
C LEU A 83 13.65 5.95 -0.02
N PRO A 84 13.33 5.63 1.24
CA PRO A 84 12.32 4.61 1.54
C PRO A 84 10.98 4.94 0.88
N SER A 85 10.39 3.97 0.19
CA SER A 85 9.13 4.09 -0.53
C SER A 85 8.12 3.06 -0.07
N LEU A 86 6.85 3.23 -0.40
CA LEU A 86 5.79 2.29 -0.04
C LEU A 86 6.08 0.90 -0.60
N LEU A 87 5.75 -0.13 0.19
CA LEU A 87 5.98 -1.54 -0.17
C LEU A 87 4.70 -2.24 -0.70
N GLY A 88 3.58 -1.55 -0.78
CA GLY A 88 2.30 -2.23 -1.06
C GLY A 88 1.75 -3.00 0.15
N ILE A 89 2.22 -2.72 1.36
CA ILE A 89 1.69 -3.25 2.62
C ILE A 89 1.35 -2.09 3.54
N SER A 90 0.15 -2.16 4.12
CA SER A 90 -0.29 -1.21 5.15
C SER A 90 -1.14 -1.89 6.21
N TYR A 91 -1.20 -1.31 7.40
CA TYR A 91 -2.15 -1.68 8.45
C TYR A 91 -3.04 -0.50 8.75
N TRP A 92 -4.32 -0.77 8.94
CA TRP A 92 -5.31 0.26 9.20
C TRP A 92 -6.07 -0.02 10.49
N SER A 93 -5.96 0.90 11.45
CA SER A 93 -6.73 0.88 12.67
C SER A 93 -8.23 1.02 12.36
N LYS A 94 -9.08 0.55 13.27
CA LYS A 94 -10.53 0.68 13.09
C LYS A 94 -10.95 2.14 12.90
N SER A 95 -10.40 3.05 13.71
CA SER A 95 -10.77 4.47 13.67
C SER A 95 -10.41 5.16 12.34
N ASP A 96 -9.22 4.88 11.79
CA ASP A 96 -8.81 5.46 10.52
C ASP A 96 -9.54 4.79 9.35
N ALA A 97 -9.78 3.48 9.44
CA ALA A 97 -10.56 2.75 8.45
C ALA A 97 -11.98 3.30 8.30
N GLU A 98 -12.67 3.67 9.39
CA GLU A 98 -13.99 4.28 9.31
C GLU A 98 -13.96 5.62 8.55
N LYS A 99 -12.97 6.47 8.78
CA LYS A 99 -12.81 7.73 8.03
C LYS A 99 -12.56 7.48 6.53
N ILE A 100 -11.76 6.46 6.21
CA ILE A 100 -11.51 6.05 4.81
C ILE A 100 -12.80 5.54 4.16
N LYS A 101 -13.60 4.72 4.88
CA LYS A 101 -14.92 4.24 4.41
C LYS A 101 -15.88 5.39 4.13
N GLU A 102 -15.92 6.40 4.99
CA GLU A 102 -16.73 7.59 4.77
C GLU A 102 -16.28 8.38 3.53
N HIS A 103 -14.96 8.38 3.27
CA HIS A 103 -14.40 9.15 2.16
C HIS A 103 -14.46 8.45 0.81
N ILE A 104 -14.51 7.12 0.76
CA ILE A 104 -14.44 6.33 -0.49
C ILE A 104 -15.53 6.70 -1.51
N HIS A 105 -16.70 7.16 -1.04
CA HIS A 105 -17.80 7.56 -1.93
C HIS A 105 -17.42 8.63 -2.95
N LYS A 106 -16.45 9.49 -2.64
CA LYS A 106 -15.93 10.51 -3.54
C LYS A 106 -15.16 9.93 -4.72
N PHE A 107 -14.70 8.70 -4.61
CA PHE A 107 -13.95 7.98 -5.62
C PHE A 107 -14.80 7.03 -6.48
N MET A 108 -16.10 6.93 -6.21
CA MET A 108 -16.97 5.98 -6.92
C MET A 108 -17.56 6.51 -8.23
N ALA A 109 -17.21 7.73 -8.64
CA ALA A 109 -17.61 8.26 -9.93
C ALA A 109 -16.94 7.49 -11.08
N LYS A 110 -17.69 7.20 -12.15
CA LYS A 110 -17.21 6.34 -13.25
C LYS A 110 -15.91 6.85 -13.90
N ASN A 111 -15.78 8.15 -14.07
CA ASN A 111 -14.56 8.77 -14.62
C ASN A 111 -13.34 8.57 -13.73
N ILE A 112 -13.50 8.53 -12.41
CA ILE A 112 -12.42 8.23 -11.45
C ILE A 112 -12.06 6.74 -11.51
N LEU A 113 -13.05 5.85 -11.56
CA LEU A 113 -12.81 4.41 -11.64
C LEU A 113 -12.16 3.97 -12.96
N LEU A 114 -12.35 4.74 -14.04
CA LEU A 114 -11.71 4.51 -15.35
C LEU A 114 -10.30 5.12 -15.44
N ASP A 115 -9.88 5.90 -14.47
CA ASP A 115 -8.54 6.50 -14.44
C ASP A 115 -7.51 5.51 -13.90
N ASN A 116 -6.70 4.94 -14.78
CA ASN A 116 -5.69 3.95 -14.43
C ASN A 116 -4.48 4.54 -13.69
N SER A 117 -4.38 5.86 -13.54
CA SER A 117 -3.35 6.52 -12.72
C SER A 117 -3.70 6.57 -11.24
N LEU A 118 -4.94 6.24 -10.88
CA LEU A 118 -5.42 6.26 -9.50
C LEU A 118 -5.45 4.85 -8.89
N TYR A 119 -5.03 4.81 -7.63
CA TYR A 119 -4.99 3.61 -6.80
C TYR A 119 -5.80 3.82 -5.52
N TRP A 120 -6.09 2.74 -4.81
CA TRP A 120 -6.87 2.82 -3.57
C TRP A 120 -6.17 3.70 -2.50
N ASP A 121 -4.84 3.76 -2.50
CA ASP A 121 -4.05 4.62 -1.62
C ASP A 121 -4.31 6.12 -1.82
N ASN A 122 -4.81 6.53 -3.00
CA ASN A 122 -5.23 7.91 -3.21
C ASN A 122 -6.38 8.32 -2.28
N ILE A 123 -7.15 7.35 -1.74
CA ILE A 123 -8.24 7.65 -0.80
C ILE A 123 -7.68 8.15 0.53
N PRO A 124 -6.86 7.37 1.29
CA PRO A 124 -6.26 7.86 2.53
C PRO A 124 -5.35 9.07 2.31
N MET A 125 -4.65 9.17 1.17
CA MET A 125 -3.79 10.31 0.87
C MET A 125 -4.53 11.65 0.88
N GLN A 126 -5.78 11.70 0.42
CA GLN A 126 -6.58 12.93 0.45
C GLN A 126 -6.97 13.40 1.85
N ILE A 127 -6.89 12.52 2.84
CA ILE A 127 -7.31 12.79 4.22
C ILE A 127 -6.22 12.49 5.25
N LEU A 128 -4.95 12.43 4.85
CA LEU A 128 -3.83 12.09 5.75
C LEU A 128 -3.79 12.96 7.00
N SER A 129 -4.15 14.25 6.90
CA SER A 129 -4.23 15.18 8.04
C SER A 129 -5.22 14.73 9.12
N ASP A 130 -6.23 13.97 8.75
CA ASP A 130 -7.28 13.48 9.65
C ASP A 130 -6.98 12.08 10.21
N LEU A 131 -5.96 11.42 9.65
CA LEU A 131 -5.56 10.07 10.01
C LEU A 131 -4.36 10.06 10.97
N ASN A 132 -4.18 8.95 11.67
CA ASN A 132 -3.01 8.72 12.50
C ASN A 132 -2.11 7.64 11.89
N VAL A 133 -1.41 7.98 10.82
CA VAL A 133 -0.62 7.04 10.02
C VAL A 133 0.86 7.20 10.31
N GLY A 134 1.46 6.16 10.88
CA GLY A 134 2.91 6.03 11.04
C GLY A 134 3.53 5.25 9.88
N TYR A 135 4.75 4.78 10.11
CA TYR A 135 5.47 3.92 9.16
C TYR A 135 6.32 2.88 9.88
N LYS A 136 6.68 1.84 9.16
CA LYS A 136 7.65 0.84 9.58
C LYS A 136 8.55 0.49 8.41
N GLU A 137 9.85 0.77 8.55
CA GLU A 137 10.82 0.36 7.56
C GLU A 137 11.16 -1.13 7.71
N LEU A 138 11.25 -1.82 6.59
CA LEU A 138 11.66 -3.20 6.45
C LEU A 138 12.92 -3.29 5.59
N SER A 139 13.63 -4.38 5.74
CA SER A 139 14.68 -4.78 4.80
C SER A 139 14.05 -5.39 3.54
N ILE A 140 14.71 -5.24 2.38
CA ILE A 140 14.36 -5.98 1.16
C ILE A 140 14.44 -7.51 1.35
N HIS A 141 15.11 -8.00 2.41
CA HIS A 141 15.16 -9.42 2.81
C HIS A 141 13.98 -9.84 3.70
N ASP A 142 13.11 -8.92 4.08
CA ASP A 142 11.88 -9.22 4.85
C ASP A 142 10.68 -9.35 3.92
N ALA A 143 10.55 -8.42 2.95
CA ALA A 143 9.55 -8.44 1.90
C ALA A 143 10.02 -7.60 0.71
N TYR A 144 9.47 -7.85 -0.48
CA TYR A 144 9.79 -7.14 -1.70
C TYR A 144 8.59 -7.14 -2.66
N GLU A 145 8.39 -6.03 -3.38
CA GLU A 145 7.35 -5.88 -4.40
C GLU A 145 7.93 -6.15 -5.79
N ILE A 146 7.17 -6.79 -6.65
CA ILE A 146 7.61 -7.28 -7.96
C ILE A 146 6.69 -6.71 -9.05
N ASP A 147 7.17 -5.69 -9.79
CA ASP A 147 6.45 -5.06 -10.89
C ASP A 147 7.03 -5.46 -12.27
N SER A 148 8.19 -6.09 -12.30
CA SER A 148 8.89 -6.44 -13.54
C SER A 148 9.55 -7.82 -13.46
N ILE A 149 9.91 -8.36 -14.60
CA ILE A 149 10.64 -9.64 -14.67
C ILE A 149 12.03 -9.52 -14.06
N GLU A 150 12.67 -8.35 -14.17
CA GLU A 150 13.95 -8.05 -13.56
C GLU A 150 13.85 -8.07 -12.03
N GLU A 151 12.82 -7.46 -11.47
CA GLU A 151 12.54 -7.48 -10.03
C GLU A 151 12.18 -8.89 -9.53
N TYR A 152 11.48 -9.69 -10.34
CA TYR A 152 11.25 -11.10 -10.03
C TYR A 152 12.57 -11.87 -9.92
N HIS A 153 13.47 -11.74 -10.89
CA HIS A 153 14.77 -12.39 -10.82
C HIS A 153 15.62 -11.89 -9.65
N PHE A 154 15.54 -10.60 -9.33
CA PHE A 154 16.20 -10.04 -8.14
C PHE A 154 15.63 -10.64 -6.86
N ALA A 155 14.30 -10.70 -6.71
CA ALA A 155 13.64 -11.28 -5.55
C ALA A 155 14.04 -12.74 -5.29
N LEU A 156 14.26 -13.54 -6.34
CA LEU A 156 14.79 -14.91 -6.20
C LEU A 156 16.16 -14.94 -5.53
N THR A 157 17.04 -13.95 -5.79
CA THR A 157 18.36 -13.89 -5.15
C THR A 157 18.28 -13.53 -3.66
N LEU A 158 17.22 -12.84 -3.24
CA LEU A 158 17.02 -12.46 -1.83
C LEU A 158 16.66 -13.66 -0.96
N ASN A 159 15.93 -14.64 -1.51
CA ASN A 159 15.45 -15.82 -0.78
C ASN A 159 16.55 -16.87 -0.52
N HIS A 160 17.63 -16.87 -1.28
CA HIS A 160 18.72 -17.87 -1.16
C HIS A 160 19.78 -17.54 -0.09
N LYS A 161 19.62 -16.46 0.67
CA LYS A 161 20.60 -16.01 1.69
C LYS A 161 20.15 -16.26 3.12
N ASN A 162 19.13 -17.10 3.34
CA ASN A 162 18.64 -17.51 4.68
C ASN A 162 19.00 -18.95 4.99
#